data_384b0e2eeb5f5fbb081c56d259dfcae9
#
_entry.id   384b0e2eeb5f5fbb081c56d259dfcae9
#
_cell.length_a   1.000
_cell.length_b   1.000
_cell.length_c   1.000
_cell.angle_alpha   90.00
_cell.angle_beta   90.00
_cell.angle_gamma   90.00
#
_symmetry.space_group_name_H-M   'P 1'
#
loop_
_entity.id
_entity.type
_entity.pdbx_description
1 polymer ?
#
loop_
_entity_poly.entity_id
_entity_poly.type
_entity_poly.pdbx_seq_one_letter_code
_entity_poly.pdbx_strand_id
1 'polypeptide(L)'
;MRLLLTLLALAPATLGAQDASSGLLVVLNKAAASASLIDPATGTTVATLATGTGPHEVAVSPDGRWAVVANYGESGAGGSTLTVLDVPARRVARSIDLTPHRRPHGIAWLPDGRRVAVTSETSRAALIVDVEAGTVEATIPTGAQGSHMLALAPDGRRAYVANIGSGSVTMLDVGAGTALATTPTGAGAEGIDVSPDGREVWVTNREANTVMVLDAATLAVRDTLQSPDFPIRVKLTPDGRHALVSNARSGTLRMFDTRTRRPVTTIPMTFDSTQTRGTMLGDATGGVPIGIVIEPGGRRAYVANANADVLTVIDLEQRAIAGYISTGREPDGLGWAPAPPP
;
A
#
# COMPACT_ATOMS: atom_id res chain seq x y z
N MET A 1 4.62 -14.00 -55.40
CA MET A 1 4.95 -14.66 -54.11
C MET A 1 4.35 -13.78 -53.02
N ARG A 2 3.16 -14.10 -52.53
CA ARG A 2 2.45 -13.34 -51.49
C ARG A 2 2.80 -13.95 -50.14
N LEU A 3 3.49 -13.17 -49.29
CA LEU A 3 3.70 -13.53 -47.88
C LEU A 3 2.35 -13.39 -47.14
N LEU A 4 1.85 -14.48 -46.59
CA LEU A 4 0.82 -14.45 -45.57
C LEU A 4 1.47 -14.08 -44.25
N LEU A 5 1.14 -12.91 -43.69
CA LEU A 5 1.38 -12.62 -42.28
C LEU A 5 0.30 -13.32 -41.45
N THR A 6 0.71 -14.32 -40.69
CA THR A 6 -0.16 -14.95 -39.68
C THR A 6 -0.15 -14.08 -38.44
N LEU A 7 -1.24 -13.36 -38.16
CA LEU A 7 -1.46 -12.72 -36.84
C LEU A 7 -1.69 -13.85 -35.82
N LEU A 8 -0.74 -14.01 -34.91
CA LEU A 8 -0.96 -14.79 -33.69
C LEU A 8 -1.83 -13.93 -32.75
N ALA A 9 -3.11 -14.22 -32.66
CA ALA A 9 -3.99 -13.70 -31.62
C ALA A 9 -3.59 -14.40 -30.31
N LEU A 10 -3.01 -13.66 -29.36
CA LEU A 10 -2.91 -14.12 -27.99
C LEU A 10 -4.33 -14.26 -27.45
N ALA A 11 -4.77 -15.50 -27.24
CA ALA A 11 -5.98 -15.79 -26.51
C ALA A 11 -5.80 -15.33 -25.04
N PRO A 12 -6.81 -14.68 -24.42
CA PRO A 12 -6.75 -14.41 -23.00
C PRO A 12 -6.65 -15.74 -22.25
N ALA A 13 -5.60 -15.90 -21.46
CA ALA A 13 -5.49 -17.04 -20.56
C ALA A 13 -6.68 -16.95 -19.60
N THR A 14 -7.60 -17.90 -19.69
CA THR A 14 -8.67 -18.08 -18.72
C THR A 14 -8.01 -18.42 -17.39
N LEU A 15 -7.97 -17.45 -16.46
CA LEU A 15 -7.61 -17.71 -15.06
C LEU A 15 -8.51 -18.84 -14.56
N GLY A 16 -7.93 -20.00 -14.25
CA GLY A 16 -8.66 -21.14 -13.73
C GLY A 16 -9.50 -20.75 -12.52
N ALA A 17 -10.80 -21.00 -12.60
CA ALA A 17 -11.76 -20.78 -11.53
C ALA A 17 -11.53 -21.81 -10.41
N GLN A 18 -10.51 -21.59 -9.56
CA GLN A 18 -10.34 -22.33 -8.30
C GLN A 18 -9.92 -21.35 -7.21
N ASP A 19 -10.84 -21.14 -6.26
CA ASP A 19 -10.65 -20.45 -4.98
C ASP A 19 -10.05 -19.03 -5.02
N ALA A 20 -10.59 -18.15 -5.87
CA ALA A 20 -10.39 -16.72 -5.66
C ALA A 20 -11.12 -16.33 -4.38
N SER A 21 -10.40 -15.76 -3.39
CA SER A 21 -11.01 -15.14 -2.22
C SER A 21 -12.09 -14.17 -2.72
N SER A 22 -13.34 -14.35 -2.30
CA SER A 22 -14.43 -13.47 -2.73
C SER A 22 -14.19 -12.06 -2.18
N GLY A 23 -14.13 -11.06 -3.05
CA GLY A 23 -13.86 -9.68 -2.66
C GLY A 23 -13.58 -8.76 -3.85
N LEU A 24 -13.31 -7.51 -3.57
CA LEU A 24 -12.95 -6.50 -4.55
C LEU A 24 -11.58 -5.89 -4.22
N LEU A 25 -10.79 -5.59 -5.24
CA LEU A 25 -9.65 -4.71 -5.13
C LEU A 25 -10.13 -3.26 -5.15
N VAL A 26 -9.63 -2.46 -4.23
CA VAL A 26 -9.74 -1.01 -4.25
C VAL A 26 -8.41 -0.46 -4.73
N VAL A 27 -8.38 0.16 -5.89
CA VAL A 27 -7.17 0.64 -6.55
C VAL A 27 -7.23 2.15 -6.68
N LEU A 28 -6.31 2.85 -6.07
CA LEU A 28 -6.24 4.30 -6.18
C LEU A 28 -5.53 4.70 -7.47
N ASN A 29 -6.16 5.54 -8.27
CA ASN A 29 -5.64 6.10 -9.51
C ASN A 29 -5.21 7.55 -9.23
N LYS A 30 -3.98 7.75 -8.83
CA LYS A 30 -3.46 9.00 -8.28
C LYS A 30 -3.63 10.17 -9.23
N ALA A 31 -3.19 10.02 -10.49
CA ALA A 31 -3.28 11.07 -11.49
C ALA A 31 -4.70 11.28 -12.04
N ALA A 32 -5.63 10.37 -11.77
CA ALA A 32 -7.03 10.48 -12.18
C ALA A 32 -7.95 10.93 -11.04
N ALA A 33 -7.41 11.18 -9.83
CA ALA A 33 -8.18 11.53 -8.64
C ALA A 33 -9.41 10.60 -8.45
N SER A 34 -9.18 9.29 -8.54
CA SER A 34 -10.25 8.28 -8.46
C SER A 34 -9.79 6.99 -7.78
N ALA A 35 -10.75 6.18 -7.40
CA ALA A 35 -10.57 4.81 -6.95
C ALA A 35 -11.36 3.86 -7.87
N SER A 36 -10.71 2.82 -8.36
CA SER A 36 -11.36 1.73 -9.10
C SER A 36 -11.69 0.59 -8.14
N LEU A 37 -12.92 0.09 -8.21
CA LEU A 37 -13.32 -1.19 -7.63
C LEU A 37 -13.19 -2.25 -8.72
N ILE A 38 -12.34 -3.27 -8.49
CA ILE A 38 -12.01 -4.26 -9.51
C ILE A 38 -12.33 -5.65 -8.96
N ASP A 39 -13.03 -6.45 -9.74
CA ASP A 39 -13.19 -7.88 -9.50
C ASP A 39 -11.88 -8.61 -9.83
N PRO A 40 -11.16 -9.18 -8.86
CA PRO A 40 -9.86 -9.81 -9.09
C PRO A 40 -9.95 -11.12 -9.89
N ALA A 41 -11.11 -11.77 -9.92
CA ALA A 41 -11.30 -13.02 -10.66
C ALA A 41 -11.39 -12.79 -12.17
N THR A 42 -12.00 -11.67 -12.57
CA THR A 42 -12.19 -11.32 -13.99
C THR A 42 -11.28 -10.21 -14.47
N GLY A 43 -10.63 -9.47 -13.56
CA GLY A 43 -9.89 -8.26 -13.87
C GLY A 43 -10.77 -7.09 -14.29
N THR A 44 -12.09 -7.19 -14.09
CA THR A 44 -13.05 -6.18 -14.55
C THR A 44 -13.21 -5.05 -13.54
N THR A 45 -13.08 -3.80 -13.97
CA THR A 45 -13.48 -2.65 -13.17
C THR A 45 -14.99 -2.56 -13.08
N VAL A 46 -15.54 -2.78 -11.87
CA VAL A 46 -17.00 -2.76 -11.62
C VAL A 46 -17.53 -1.40 -11.23
N ALA A 47 -16.64 -0.49 -10.81
CA ALA A 47 -16.94 0.93 -10.57
C ALA A 47 -15.65 1.76 -10.56
N THR A 48 -15.78 3.04 -10.94
CA THR A 48 -14.75 4.06 -10.73
C THR A 48 -15.38 5.22 -9.97
N LEU A 49 -14.83 5.57 -8.82
CA LEU A 49 -15.38 6.53 -7.88
C LEU A 49 -14.42 7.72 -7.75
N ALA A 50 -14.95 8.93 -7.74
CA ALA A 50 -14.14 10.13 -7.53
C ALA A 50 -13.58 10.17 -6.10
N THR A 51 -12.33 10.65 -5.97
CA THR A 51 -11.69 10.92 -4.68
C THR A 51 -11.34 12.41 -4.59
N GLY A 52 -10.67 12.82 -3.52
CA GLY A 52 -9.91 14.07 -3.54
C GLY A 52 -8.65 13.95 -4.41
N THR A 53 -7.93 15.06 -4.55
CA THR A 53 -6.73 15.14 -5.39
C THR A 53 -5.59 14.30 -4.81
N GLY A 54 -4.90 13.57 -5.68
CA GLY A 54 -3.73 12.78 -5.34
C GLY A 54 -3.99 11.72 -4.28
N PRO A 55 -4.95 10.79 -4.48
CA PRO A 55 -5.17 9.69 -3.56
C PRO A 55 -3.92 8.81 -3.52
N HIS A 56 -3.37 8.54 -2.31
CA HIS A 56 -2.13 7.78 -2.15
C HIS A 56 -2.33 6.45 -1.44
N GLU A 57 -3.06 6.44 -0.31
CA GLU A 57 -3.25 5.23 0.47
C GLU A 57 -4.73 5.00 0.78
N VAL A 58 -5.11 3.74 0.92
CA VAL A 58 -6.47 3.31 1.25
C VAL A 58 -6.45 2.25 2.34
N ALA A 59 -7.35 2.39 3.30
CA ALA A 59 -7.65 1.37 4.28
C ALA A 59 -9.09 0.89 4.10
N VAL A 60 -9.27 -0.43 4.01
CA VAL A 60 -10.60 -1.06 3.95
C VAL A 60 -10.98 -1.53 5.35
N SER A 61 -12.23 -1.29 5.75
CA SER A 61 -12.75 -1.74 7.05
C SER A 61 -12.75 -3.27 7.16
N PRO A 62 -12.64 -3.83 8.38
CA PRO A 62 -12.61 -5.27 8.58
C PRO A 62 -13.81 -6.03 7.99
N ASP A 63 -14.98 -5.39 7.93
CA ASP A 63 -16.20 -5.93 7.34
C ASP A 63 -16.29 -5.75 5.80
N GLY A 64 -15.28 -5.11 5.19
CA GLY A 64 -15.23 -4.82 3.75
C GLY A 64 -16.19 -3.73 3.27
N ARG A 65 -16.95 -3.11 4.16
CA ARG A 65 -17.99 -2.13 3.79
C ARG A 65 -17.42 -0.79 3.38
N TRP A 66 -16.45 -0.30 4.15
CA TRP A 66 -15.90 1.04 3.96
C TRP A 66 -14.47 0.99 3.47
N ALA A 67 -14.14 1.81 2.49
CA ALA A 67 -12.77 2.12 2.14
C ALA A 67 -12.52 3.61 2.37
N VAL A 68 -11.50 3.94 3.16
CA VAL A 68 -11.11 5.33 3.47
C VAL A 68 -9.82 5.65 2.76
N VAL A 69 -9.87 6.67 1.90
CA VAL A 69 -8.78 7.09 1.03
C VAL A 69 -8.12 8.34 1.57
N ALA A 70 -6.82 8.33 1.72
CA ALA A 70 -6.03 9.50 2.07
C ALA A 70 -5.73 10.33 0.80
N ASN A 71 -6.28 11.53 0.72
CA ASN A 71 -6.07 12.45 -0.41
C ASN A 71 -4.88 13.36 -0.09
N TYR A 72 -3.70 12.93 -0.50
CA TYR A 72 -2.43 13.60 -0.20
C TYR A 72 -2.30 14.98 -0.85
N GLY A 73 -2.99 15.17 -1.99
CA GLY A 73 -2.90 16.37 -2.79
C GLY A 73 -1.74 16.32 -3.78
N GLU A 74 -1.57 17.44 -4.47
CA GLU A 74 -0.47 17.65 -5.42
C GLU A 74 0.63 18.54 -4.80
N SER A 75 1.62 18.94 -5.63
CA SER A 75 2.64 19.90 -5.26
C SER A 75 2.03 21.23 -4.80
N GLY A 76 2.60 21.85 -3.78
CA GLY A 76 2.10 23.10 -3.18
C GLY A 76 1.42 22.88 -1.83
N ALA A 77 0.15 23.28 -1.66
CA ALA A 77 -0.53 23.29 -0.37
C ALA A 77 -0.77 21.89 0.25
N GLY A 78 -0.75 20.84 -0.57
CA GLY A 78 -1.12 19.48 -0.14
C GLY A 78 -2.61 19.30 0.12
N GLY A 79 -3.09 18.06 0.09
CA GLY A 79 -4.46 17.72 0.44
C GLY A 79 -4.71 17.77 1.96
N SER A 80 -5.98 17.86 2.35
CA SER A 80 -6.42 17.87 3.74
C SER A 80 -7.71 17.06 3.95
N THR A 81 -7.98 16.08 3.09
CA THR A 81 -9.23 15.34 3.16
C THR A 81 -9.03 13.83 3.12
N LEU A 82 -10.01 13.12 3.67
CA LEU A 82 -10.22 11.70 3.40
C LEU A 82 -11.49 11.53 2.57
N THR A 83 -11.48 10.58 1.64
CA THR A 83 -12.72 10.15 0.93
C THR A 83 -13.16 8.81 1.49
N VAL A 84 -14.42 8.71 1.91
CA VAL A 84 -15.04 7.47 2.38
C VAL A 84 -15.88 6.87 1.26
N LEU A 85 -15.56 5.65 0.87
CA LEU A 85 -16.26 4.88 -0.14
C LEU A 85 -17.14 3.81 0.52
N ASP A 86 -18.39 3.72 0.10
CA ASP A 86 -19.30 2.60 0.40
C ASP A 86 -19.08 1.56 -0.70
N VAL A 87 -18.27 0.54 -0.39
CA VAL A 87 -17.81 -0.44 -1.39
C VAL A 87 -18.95 -1.28 -1.95
N PRO A 88 -19.84 -1.88 -1.13
CA PRO A 88 -21.00 -2.62 -1.64
C PRO A 88 -21.95 -1.75 -2.47
N ALA A 89 -22.20 -0.51 -2.05
CA ALA A 89 -23.06 0.42 -2.78
C ALA A 89 -22.35 1.09 -3.98
N ARG A 90 -21.05 0.88 -4.15
CA ARG A 90 -20.22 1.44 -5.23
C ARG A 90 -20.39 2.95 -5.39
N ARG A 91 -20.32 3.67 -4.29
CA ARG A 91 -20.50 5.14 -4.28
C ARG A 91 -19.56 5.82 -3.28
N VAL A 92 -19.33 7.10 -3.50
CA VAL A 92 -18.73 7.96 -2.48
C VAL A 92 -19.76 8.22 -1.41
N ALA A 93 -19.43 7.90 -0.18
CA ALA A 93 -20.33 8.14 0.97
C ALA A 93 -20.17 9.56 1.51
N ARG A 94 -18.92 10.01 1.69
CA ARG A 94 -18.61 11.34 2.23
C ARG A 94 -17.15 11.73 2.01
N SER A 95 -16.84 13.00 2.23
CA SER A 95 -15.49 13.51 2.45
C SER A 95 -15.35 13.96 3.90
N ILE A 96 -14.16 13.72 4.50
CA ILE A 96 -13.82 14.17 5.86
C ILE A 96 -12.72 15.22 5.71
N ASP A 97 -12.94 16.41 6.28
CA ASP A 97 -11.94 17.48 6.32
C ASP A 97 -11.03 17.28 7.53
N LEU A 98 -9.72 17.29 7.29
CA LEU A 98 -8.69 17.16 8.31
C LEU A 98 -8.05 18.49 8.72
N THR A 99 -8.50 19.62 8.14
CA THR A 99 -7.91 20.93 8.43
C THR A 99 -7.80 21.18 9.93
N PRO A 100 -6.63 21.62 10.46
CA PRO A 100 -5.49 22.20 9.74
C PRO A 100 -4.43 21.17 9.23
N HIS A 101 -4.65 19.88 9.42
CA HIS A 101 -3.72 18.81 9.07
C HIS A 101 -3.69 18.60 7.55
N ARG A 102 -2.48 18.49 6.99
CA ARG A 102 -2.30 18.34 5.54
C ARG A 102 -1.40 17.18 5.20
N ARG A 103 -1.44 16.77 3.92
CA ARG A 103 -0.72 15.63 3.39
C ARG A 103 -1.01 14.36 4.19
N PRO A 104 -2.29 13.94 4.29
CA PRO A 104 -2.61 12.63 4.84
C PRO A 104 -2.02 11.55 3.94
N HIS A 105 -1.37 10.53 4.55
CA HIS A 105 -0.72 9.49 3.77
C HIS A 105 -1.05 8.09 4.29
N GLY A 106 -0.19 7.48 5.11
CA GLY A 106 -0.42 6.15 5.65
C GLY A 106 -1.70 6.08 6.47
N ILE A 107 -2.54 5.08 6.20
CA ILE A 107 -3.86 4.94 6.83
C ILE A 107 -4.14 3.49 7.18
N ALA A 108 -4.72 3.23 8.36
CA ALA A 108 -5.15 1.91 8.79
C ALA A 108 -6.40 2.00 9.67
N TRP A 109 -7.32 1.02 9.54
CA TRP A 109 -8.46 0.88 10.43
C TRP A 109 -8.04 0.38 11.80
N LEU A 110 -8.58 0.99 12.85
CA LEU A 110 -8.50 0.44 14.19
C LEU A 110 -9.40 -0.80 14.32
N PRO A 111 -9.09 -1.73 15.24
CA PRO A 111 -9.88 -2.96 15.39
C PRO A 111 -11.34 -2.74 15.82
N ASP A 112 -11.68 -1.54 16.28
CA ASP A 112 -13.06 -1.18 16.65
C ASP A 112 -13.98 -1.04 15.42
N GLY A 113 -13.43 -1.03 14.19
CA GLY A 113 -14.21 -0.90 12.96
C GLY A 113 -14.89 0.46 12.77
N ARG A 114 -14.59 1.44 13.63
CA ARG A 114 -15.18 2.79 13.64
C ARG A 114 -14.17 3.86 13.26
N ARG A 115 -12.93 3.71 13.70
CA ARG A 115 -11.89 4.72 13.57
C ARG A 115 -10.77 4.29 12.65
N VAL A 116 -10.12 5.26 12.04
CA VAL A 116 -8.86 5.07 11.32
C VAL A 116 -7.76 5.88 11.99
N ALA A 117 -6.54 5.32 11.97
CA ALA A 117 -5.33 6.07 12.20
C ALA A 117 -4.78 6.53 10.84
N VAL A 118 -4.46 7.81 10.68
CA VAL A 118 -3.89 8.37 9.45
C VAL A 118 -2.74 9.31 9.79
N THR A 119 -1.65 9.22 9.04
CA THR A 119 -0.53 10.14 9.21
C THR A 119 -0.83 11.50 8.56
N SER A 120 -0.27 12.56 9.12
CA SER A 120 -0.18 13.88 8.49
C SER A 120 1.27 14.33 8.48
N GLU A 121 1.85 14.41 7.28
CA GLU A 121 3.27 14.80 7.15
C GLU A 121 3.54 16.20 7.69
N THR A 122 2.66 17.16 7.36
CA THR A 122 2.85 18.56 7.77
C THR A 122 2.70 18.75 9.27
N SER A 123 1.83 17.96 9.90
CA SER A 123 1.63 18.02 11.36
C SER A 123 2.62 17.15 12.13
N ARG A 124 3.41 16.31 11.44
CA ARG A 124 4.35 15.36 12.07
C ARG A 124 3.63 14.50 13.12
N ALA A 125 2.49 13.94 12.74
CA ALA A 125 1.59 13.26 13.67
C ALA A 125 0.84 12.11 12.98
N ALA A 126 0.34 11.19 13.79
CA ALA A 126 -0.79 10.34 13.45
C ALA A 126 -2.08 10.95 14.02
N LEU A 127 -3.13 10.94 13.24
CA LEU A 127 -4.46 11.40 13.61
C LEU A 127 -5.34 10.18 13.84
N ILE A 128 -6.18 10.21 14.85
CA ILE A 128 -7.26 9.24 15.05
C ILE A 128 -8.57 9.90 14.61
N VAL A 129 -9.18 9.33 13.59
CA VAL A 129 -10.37 9.92 12.94
C VAL A 129 -11.55 8.96 13.09
N ASP A 130 -12.63 9.44 13.66
CA ASP A 130 -13.92 8.77 13.63
C ASP A 130 -14.52 8.90 12.22
N VAL A 131 -14.69 7.77 11.54
CA VAL A 131 -15.15 7.76 10.14
C VAL A 131 -16.62 8.09 10.03
N GLU A 132 -17.44 7.71 11.02
CA GLU A 132 -18.88 8.00 11.02
C GLU A 132 -19.17 9.46 11.39
N ALA A 133 -18.55 9.96 12.45
CA ALA A 133 -18.69 11.36 12.85
C ALA A 133 -17.98 12.33 11.90
N GLY A 134 -16.94 11.86 11.17
CA GLY A 134 -16.15 12.69 10.29
C GLY A 134 -15.25 13.66 11.04
N THR A 135 -14.77 13.31 12.23
CA THR A 135 -14.00 14.20 13.12
C THR A 135 -12.64 13.60 13.51
N VAL A 136 -11.64 14.47 13.67
CA VAL A 136 -10.35 14.10 14.28
C VAL A 136 -10.56 14.05 15.80
N GLU A 137 -10.47 12.85 16.39
CA GLU A 137 -10.63 12.65 17.84
C GLU A 137 -9.31 12.89 18.60
N ALA A 138 -8.18 12.55 17.99
CA ALA A 138 -6.85 12.75 18.59
C ALA A 138 -5.79 13.05 17.55
N THR A 139 -4.79 13.83 17.98
CA THR A 139 -3.55 14.08 17.24
C THR A 139 -2.40 13.60 18.09
N ILE A 140 -1.64 12.63 17.59
CA ILE A 140 -0.52 11.99 18.29
C ILE A 140 0.79 12.42 17.63
N PRO A 141 1.55 13.36 18.20
CA PRO A 141 2.81 13.81 17.63
C PRO A 141 3.84 12.67 17.56
N THR A 142 4.54 12.54 16.44
CA THR A 142 5.65 11.60 16.31
C THR A 142 6.98 12.19 16.76
N GLY A 143 7.07 13.52 16.82
CA GLY A 143 8.32 14.22 17.09
C GLY A 143 9.34 14.17 15.93
N ALA A 144 8.98 13.57 14.78
CA ALA A 144 9.85 13.34 13.65
C ALA A 144 9.32 14.01 12.38
N GLN A 145 10.19 14.22 11.38
CA GLN A 145 9.82 14.89 10.14
C GLN A 145 9.28 13.90 9.12
N GLY A 146 8.18 14.30 8.45
CA GLY A 146 7.59 13.52 7.37
C GLY A 146 6.99 12.21 7.87
N SER A 147 6.03 12.29 8.81
CA SER A 147 5.24 11.12 9.24
C SER A 147 4.45 10.59 8.07
N HIS A 148 4.97 9.56 7.41
CA HIS A 148 4.56 9.12 6.07
C HIS A 148 3.66 7.89 6.10
N MET A 149 4.23 6.70 6.18
CA MET A 149 3.45 5.47 6.27
C MET A 149 3.22 5.05 7.72
N LEU A 150 2.16 4.27 7.92
CA LEU A 150 1.85 3.75 9.26
C LEU A 150 1.37 2.30 9.14
N ALA A 151 1.71 1.50 10.16
CA ALA A 151 1.15 0.18 10.37
C ALA A 151 0.70 0.03 11.83
N LEU A 152 -0.37 -0.74 12.05
CA LEU A 152 -0.87 -1.05 13.39
C LEU A 152 -0.38 -2.42 13.84
N ALA A 153 -0.09 -2.55 15.14
CA ALA A 153 -0.02 -3.87 15.75
C ALA A 153 -1.37 -4.58 15.62
N PRO A 154 -1.42 -5.93 15.56
CA PRO A 154 -2.68 -6.68 15.39
C PRO A 154 -3.73 -6.39 16.46
N ASP A 155 -3.31 -6.00 17.68
CA ASP A 155 -4.20 -5.63 18.78
C ASP A 155 -4.69 -4.16 18.71
N GLY A 156 -4.19 -3.38 17.74
CA GLY A 156 -4.52 -1.96 17.56
C GLY A 156 -4.02 -1.02 18.66
N ARG A 157 -3.29 -1.51 19.66
CA ARG A 157 -2.79 -0.68 20.77
C ARG A 157 -1.58 0.16 20.39
N ARG A 158 -0.78 -0.34 19.47
CA ARG A 158 0.41 0.34 18.97
C ARG A 158 0.29 0.66 17.50
N ALA A 159 0.78 1.83 17.13
CA ALA A 159 1.01 2.21 15.75
C ALA A 159 2.53 2.46 15.55
N TYR A 160 3.02 2.12 14.38
CA TYR A 160 4.40 2.37 13.98
C TYR A 160 4.37 3.28 12.76
N VAL A 161 5.05 4.42 12.87
CA VAL A 161 5.06 5.44 11.82
C VAL A 161 6.46 5.52 11.22
N ALA A 162 6.55 5.29 9.92
CA ALA A 162 7.76 5.56 9.15
C ALA A 162 7.84 7.07 8.86
N ASN A 163 8.93 7.69 9.31
CA ASN A 163 9.16 9.11 9.16
C ASN A 163 10.17 9.34 8.04
N ILE A 164 9.69 9.60 6.85
CA ILE A 164 10.51 9.63 5.63
C ILE A 164 11.59 10.73 5.67
N GLY A 165 11.27 11.89 6.25
CA GLY A 165 12.19 13.01 6.36
C GLY A 165 13.26 12.82 7.43
N SER A 166 12.96 12.06 8.51
CA SER A 166 13.89 11.79 9.60
C SER A 166 14.64 10.48 9.43
N GLY A 167 14.26 9.60 8.51
CA GLY A 167 14.86 8.28 8.36
C GLY A 167 14.72 7.42 9.62
N SER A 168 13.50 7.38 10.19
CA SER A 168 13.24 6.74 11.48
C SER A 168 11.87 6.09 11.54
N VAL A 169 11.66 5.21 12.53
CA VAL A 169 10.34 4.70 12.91
C VAL A 169 10.00 5.18 14.32
N THR A 170 8.80 5.72 14.50
CA THR A 170 8.22 6.09 15.81
C THR A 170 7.13 5.09 16.19
N MET A 171 7.22 4.53 17.39
CA MET A 171 6.17 3.72 18.01
C MET A 171 5.26 4.61 18.84
N LEU A 172 3.95 4.48 18.63
CA LEU A 172 2.92 5.23 19.33
C LEU A 172 2.05 4.29 20.18
N ASP A 173 1.63 4.76 21.35
CA ASP A 173 0.48 4.20 22.08
C ASP A 173 -0.78 4.91 21.59
N VAL A 174 -1.65 4.17 20.91
CA VAL A 174 -2.88 4.72 20.30
C VAL A 174 -3.88 5.11 21.36
N GLY A 175 -3.98 4.35 22.46
CA GLY A 175 -4.94 4.62 23.54
C GLY A 175 -4.50 5.79 24.44
N ALA A 176 -3.22 5.88 24.75
CA ALA A 176 -2.66 6.98 25.55
C ALA A 176 -2.43 8.27 24.71
N GLY A 177 -2.42 8.16 23.38
CA GLY A 177 -2.18 9.30 22.49
C GLY A 177 -0.73 9.84 22.58
N THR A 178 0.27 8.99 22.79
CA THR A 178 1.66 9.40 23.03
C THR A 178 2.66 8.59 22.20
N ALA A 179 3.80 9.23 21.87
CA ALA A 179 4.93 8.51 21.32
C ALA A 179 5.70 7.79 22.45
N LEU A 180 6.03 6.51 22.22
CA LEU A 180 6.72 5.66 23.19
C LEU A 180 8.23 5.62 22.93
N ALA A 181 8.62 5.49 21.66
CA ALA A 181 10.03 5.38 21.26
C ALA A 181 10.19 5.79 19.79
N THR A 182 11.41 6.21 19.44
CA THR A 182 11.80 6.46 18.05
C THR A 182 13.18 5.85 17.80
N THR A 183 13.33 5.13 16.68
CA THR A 183 14.61 4.49 16.31
C THR A 183 14.99 4.92 14.89
N PRO A 184 16.23 5.37 14.67
CA PRO A 184 16.76 5.60 13.33
C PRO A 184 16.78 4.31 12.52
N THR A 185 16.37 4.36 11.24
CA THR A 185 16.35 3.19 10.37
C THR A 185 17.19 3.36 9.11
N GLY A 186 17.21 4.55 8.57
CA GLY A 186 17.95 4.86 7.34
C GLY A 186 17.25 5.92 6.50
N ALA A 187 17.95 6.50 5.56
CA ALA A 187 17.44 7.56 4.72
C ALA A 187 16.23 7.09 3.91
N GLY A 188 15.16 7.90 3.95
CA GLY A 188 13.93 7.62 3.22
C GLY A 188 13.11 6.48 3.82
N ALA A 189 12.95 6.40 5.15
CA ALA A 189 12.05 5.44 5.80
C ALA A 189 10.62 5.63 5.28
N GLU A 190 10.08 4.64 4.56
CA GLU A 190 8.83 4.79 3.80
C GLU A 190 7.84 3.67 4.07
N GLY A 191 7.90 2.56 3.34
CA GLY A 191 6.97 1.44 3.53
C GLY A 191 7.18 0.77 4.88
N ILE A 192 6.09 0.44 5.56
CA ILE A 192 6.13 -0.20 6.88
C ILE A 192 5.00 -1.23 6.99
N ASP A 193 5.29 -2.37 7.61
CA ASP A 193 4.29 -3.38 7.95
C ASP A 193 4.67 -4.10 9.25
N VAL A 194 3.67 -4.70 9.90
CA VAL A 194 3.85 -5.46 11.16
C VAL A 194 3.60 -6.93 10.88
N SER A 195 4.44 -7.81 11.43
CA SER A 195 4.23 -9.25 11.29
C SER A 195 2.87 -9.67 11.89
N PRO A 196 2.20 -10.68 11.30
CA PRO A 196 0.88 -11.13 11.78
C PRO A 196 0.86 -11.57 13.25
N ASP A 197 1.99 -12.00 13.79
CA ASP A 197 2.16 -12.34 15.20
C ASP A 197 2.46 -11.13 16.11
N GLY A 198 2.57 -9.93 15.52
CA GLY A 198 2.84 -8.67 16.23
C GLY A 198 4.23 -8.52 16.81
N ARG A 199 5.21 -9.36 16.41
CA ARG A 199 6.55 -9.36 17.01
C ARG A 199 7.59 -8.54 16.29
N GLU A 200 7.36 -8.24 15.01
CA GLU A 200 8.32 -7.53 14.16
C GLU A 200 7.66 -6.42 13.36
N VAL A 201 8.42 -5.35 13.20
CA VAL A 201 8.11 -4.25 12.29
C VAL A 201 9.14 -4.28 11.17
N TRP A 202 8.67 -4.32 9.94
CA TRP A 202 9.49 -4.26 8.73
C TRP A 202 9.35 -2.88 8.11
N VAL A 203 10.45 -2.23 7.82
CA VAL A 203 10.47 -0.88 7.23
C VAL A 203 11.43 -0.82 6.05
N THR A 204 10.98 -0.23 4.94
CA THR A 204 11.84 0.07 3.79
C THR A 204 12.50 1.44 3.97
N ASN A 205 13.76 1.54 3.60
CA ASN A 205 14.53 2.78 3.56
C ASN A 205 14.94 3.02 2.11
N ARG A 206 14.11 3.77 1.38
CA ARG A 206 14.18 3.84 -0.09
C ARG A 206 15.48 4.43 -0.62
N GLU A 207 16.03 5.43 0.07
CA GLU A 207 17.27 6.09 -0.33
C GLU A 207 18.50 5.31 0.15
N ALA A 208 18.37 4.56 1.25
CA ALA A 208 19.41 3.68 1.76
C ALA A 208 19.45 2.31 1.08
N ASN A 209 18.45 1.97 0.25
CA ASN A 209 18.31 0.67 -0.43
C ASN A 209 18.29 -0.53 0.53
N THR A 210 17.67 -0.35 1.69
CA THR A 210 17.58 -1.38 2.73
C THR A 210 16.14 -1.63 3.18
N VAL A 211 15.93 -2.83 3.74
CA VAL A 211 14.76 -3.17 4.57
C VAL A 211 15.28 -3.47 5.96
N MET A 212 14.79 -2.76 6.95
CA MET A 212 15.16 -3.00 8.33
C MET A 212 14.06 -3.74 9.08
N VAL A 213 14.44 -4.68 9.91
CA VAL A 213 13.54 -5.46 10.77
C VAL A 213 13.76 -5.03 12.21
N LEU A 214 12.71 -4.59 12.87
CA LEU A 214 12.74 -4.10 14.24
C LEU A 214 11.92 -5.04 15.15
N ASP A 215 12.31 -5.13 16.40
CA ASP A 215 11.49 -5.70 17.46
C ASP A 215 10.28 -4.79 17.72
N ALA A 216 9.06 -5.32 17.60
CA ALA A 216 7.85 -4.53 17.73
C ALA A 216 7.60 -3.98 19.15
N ALA A 217 8.17 -4.61 20.19
CA ALA A 217 8.00 -4.17 21.57
C ALA A 217 8.94 -3.03 21.96
N THR A 218 10.16 -3.02 21.40
CA THR A 218 11.27 -2.14 21.84
C THR A 218 11.82 -1.23 20.76
N LEU A 219 11.50 -1.49 19.48
CA LEU A 219 12.13 -0.92 18.29
C LEU A 219 13.64 -1.21 18.16
N ALA A 220 14.17 -2.18 18.90
CA ALA A 220 15.54 -2.63 18.71
C ALA A 220 15.71 -3.23 17.30
N VAL A 221 16.81 -2.86 16.63
CA VAL A 221 17.12 -3.40 15.29
C VAL A 221 17.48 -4.88 15.44
N ARG A 222 16.74 -5.73 14.72
CA ARG A 222 16.98 -7.17 14.63
C ARG A 222 17.82 -7.54 13.42
N ASP A 223 17.58 -6.86 12.29
CA ASP A 223 18.31 -7.11 11.04
C ASP A 223 18.22 -5.95 10.07
N THR A 224 19.14 -5.91 9.09
CA THR A 224 19.15 -4.96 7.98
C THR A 224 19.47 -5.69 6.69
N LEU A 225 18.50 -5.72 5.78
CA LEU A 225 18.53 -6.47 4.53
C LEU A 225 18.76 -5.53 3.36
N GLN A 226 19.49 -5.98 2.34
CA GLN A 226 19.67 -5.23 1.10
C GLN A 226 18.49 -5.45 0.17
N SER A 227 17.90 -4.37 -0.35
CA SER A 227 16.84 -4.43 -1.36
C SER A 227 17.03 -3.29 -2.38
N PRO A 228 17.91 -3.44 -3.37
CA PRO A 228 18.10 -2.45 -4.40
C PRO A 228 17.04 -2.61 -5.52
N ASP A 229 16.61 -1.57 -6.17
CA ASP A 229 16.89 -0.17 -6.00
C ASP A 229 15.60 0.56 -5.62
N PHE A 230 15.63 1.41 -4.59
CA PHE A 230 14.51 2.21 -4.13
C PHE A 230 13.32 1.38 -3.60
N PRO A 231 13.52 0.58 -2.51
CA PRO A 231 12.44 -0.17 -1.87
C PRO A 231 11.41 0.79 -1.28
N ILE A 232 10.17 0.74 -1.78
CA ILE A 232 9.14 1.75 -1.47
C ILE A 232 8.02 1.20 -0.59
N ARG A 233 7.62 -0.06 -0.76
CA ARG A 233 6.60 -0.71 0.08
C ARG A 233 7.09 -2.06 0.56
N VAL A 234 6.61 -2.48 1.71
CA VAL A 234 6.74 -3.83 2.25
C VAL A 234 5.38 -4.33 2.69
N LYS A 235 5.07 -5.60 2.40
CA LYS A 235 3.90 -6.33 2.90
C LYS A 235 4.28 -7.74 3.29
N LEU A 236 3.86 -8.14 4.50
CA LEU A 236 4.02 -9.51 4.97
C LEU A 236 2.84 -10.36 4.53
N THR A 237 3.11 -11.62 4.17
CA THR A 237 2.05 -12.59 3.87
C THR A 237 1.23 -12.90 5.12
N PRO A 238 -0.07 -13.23 4.98
CA PRO A 238 -0.94 -13.53 6.13
C PRO A 238 -0.44 -14.65 7.03
N ASP A 239 0.32 -15.61 6.48
CA ASP A 239 0.97 -16.69 7.24
C ASP A 239 2.30 -16.28 7.90
N GLY A 240 2.74 -15.05 7.68
CA GLY A 240 3.96 -14.48 8.22
C GLY A 240 5.27 -15.04 7.65
N ARG A 241 5.21 -15.91 6.62
CA ARG A 241 6.40 -16.58 6.09
C ARG A 241 7.24 -15.73 5.16
N HIS A 242 6.62 -14.79 4.46
CA HIS A 242 7.32 -13.97 3.47
C HIS A 242 7.03 -12.48 3.67
N ALA A 243 8.01 -11.66 3.30
CA ALA A 243 7.86 -10.23 3.12
C ALA A 243 8.08 -9.87 1.65
N LEU A 244 7.12 -9.19 1.05
CA LEU A 244 7.16 -8.69 -0.32
C LEU A 244 7.61 -7.24 -0.30
N VAL A 245 8.60 -6.88 -1.11
CA VAL A 245 9.14 -5.53 -1.22
C VAL A 245 9.11 -5.07 -2.66
N SER A 246 8.39 -4.00 -2.94
CA SER A 246 8.44 -3.33 -4.24
C SER A 246 9.64 -2.39 -4.32
N ASN A 247 10.47 -2.56 -5.35
CA ASN A 247 11.64 -1.73 -5.61
C ASN A 247 11.37 -0.87 -6.84
N ALA A 248 11.02 0.38 -6.60
CA ALA A 248 10.40 1.22 -7.61
C ALA A 248 11.33 1.58 -8.78
N ARG A 249 12.62 1.84 -8.53
CA ARG A 249 13.58 2.18 -9.60
C ARG A 249 14.04 0.97 -10.38
N SER A 250 14.30 -0.14 -9.71
CA SER A 250 14.71 -1.37 -10.40
C SER A 250 13.54 -2.08 -11.10
N GLY A 251 12.30 -1.66 -10.87
CA GLY A 251 11.13 -2.31 -11.46
C GLY A 251 10.96 -3.76 -11.03
N THR A 252 11.22 -4.07 -9.74
CA THR A 252 11.19 -5.45 -9.24
C THR A 252 10.32 -5.60 -7.99
N LEU A 253 9.78 -6.80 -7.80
CA LEU A 253 9.26 -7.25 -6.50
C LEU A 253 10.23 -8.26 -5.91
N ARG A 254 10.76 -7.97 -4.73
CA ARG A 254 11.62 -8.90 -3.99
C ARG A 254 10.83 -9.59 -2.89
N MET A 255 10.98 -10.89 -2.78
CA MET A 255 10.41 -11.70 -1.70
C MET A 255 11.52 -12.16 -0.76
N PHE A 256 11.33 -11.93 0.54
CA PHE A 256 12.21 -12.44 1.59
C PHE A 256 11.50 -13.53 2.39
N ASP A 257 12.24 -14.55 2.82
CA ASP A 257 11.81 -15.46 3.88
C ASP A 257 12.01 -14.76 5.23
N THR A 258 10.93 -14.62 6.00
CA THR A 258 10.95 -13.84 7.24
C THR A 258 11.77 -14.48 8.35
N ARG A 259 11.90 -15.81 8.36
CA ARG A 259 12.66 -16.55 9.36
C ARG A 259 14.17 -16.50 9.11
N THR A 260 14.59 -16.71 7.84
CA THR A 260 16.00 -16.78 7.46
C THR A 260 16.60 -15.44 7.07
N ARG A 261 15.76 -14.42 6.85
CA ARG A 261 16.13 -13.07 6.37
C ARG A 261 16.76 -13.05 4.97
N ARG A 262 16.65 -14.14 4.23
CA ARG A 262 17.26 -14.26 2.90
C ARG A 262 16.25 -13.97 1.79
N PRO A 263 16.69 -13.38 0.68
CA PRO A 263 15.85 -13.27 -0.49
C PRO A 263 15.51 -14.67 -1.03
N VAL A 264 14.23 -14.90 -1.30
CA VAL A 264 13.71 -16.14 -1.90
C VAL A 264 13.69 -16.02 -3.41
N THR A 265 13.22 -14.87 -3.92
CA THR A 265 13.16 -14.56 -5.35
C THR A 265 13.12 -13.06 -5.57
N THR A 266 13.43 -12.65 -6.80
CA THR A 266 13.20 -11.29 -7.29
C THR A 266 12.47 -11.41 -8.62
N ILE A 267 11.27 -10.85 -8.70
CA ILE A 267 10.40 -10.91 -9.87
C ILE A 267 10.52 -9.59 -10.62
N PRO A 268 11.07 -9.56 -11.84
CA PRO A 268 11.12 -8.35 -12.65
C PRO A 268 9.72 -7.99 -13.16
N MET A 269 9.32 -6.73 -13.02
CA MET A 269 8.10 -6.16 -13.59
C MET A 269 8.47 -5.31 -14.79
N THR A 270 8.79 -6.00 -15.88
CA THR A 270 9.26 -5.38 -17.12
C THR A 270 8.07 -5.02 -18.00
N PHE A 271 8.10 -3.77 -18.46
CA PHE A 271 7.17 -3.24 -19.45
C PHE A 271 8.00 -2.61 -20.56
N ASP A 272 7.54 -2.70 -21.80
CA ASP A 272 8.20 -2.01 -22.90
C ASP A 272 7.92 -0.50 -22.87
N SER A 273 8.71 0.28 -23.59
CA SER A 273 8.62 1.75 -23.59
C SER A 273 7.29 2.27 -24.16
N THR A 274 6.52 1.44 -24.87
CA THR A 274 5.19 1.80 -25.37
C THR A 274 4.09 1.63 -24.32
N GLN A 275 4.36 0.82 -23.30
CA GLN A 275 3.47 0.51 -22.18
C GLN A 275 3.71 1.43 -20.97
N THR A 276 4.80 2.17 -20.96
CA THR A 276 5.15 3.06 -19.85
C THR A 276 5.04 4.53 -20.24
N ARG A 277 4.66 5.34 -19.27
CA ARG A 277 4.64 6.82 -19.40
C ARG A 277 5.91 7.39 -18.77
N GLY A 278 6.09 8.71 -18.89
CA GLY A 278 7.18 9.39 -18.18
C GLY A 278 7.13 9.13 -16.67
N THR A 279 8.28 8.94 -16.07
CA THR A 279 8.36 8.46 -14.69
C THR A 279 8.19 9.57 -13.66
N MET A 280 7.44 9.29 -12.61
CA MET A 280 7.39 10.07 -11.36
C MET A 280 8.77 10.06 -10.63
N LEU A 281 9.65 9.12 -10.94
CA LEU A 281 11.00 8.94 -10.37
C LEU A 281 12.12 9.29 -11.34
N GLY A 282 11.86 10.06 -12.40
CA GLY A 282 12.85 10.61 -13.33
C GLY A 282 13.68 9.58 -14.10
N ASP A 283 14.52 8.81 -13.41
CA ASP A 283 15.46 7.83 -13.95
C ASP A 283 14.96 6.36 -13.85
N ALA A 284 13.78 6.15 -13.27
CA ALA A 284 13.22 4.81 -13.16
C ALA A 284 12.80 4.25 -14.53
N THR A 285 13.14 3.00 -14.77
CA THR A 285 12.76 2.25 -15.97
C THR A 285 11.65 1.26 -15.65
N GLY A 286 10.72 1.06 -16.60
CA GLY A 286 9.65 0.07 -16.43
C GLY A 286 8.42 0.60 -15.67
N GLY A 287 7.72 -0.30 -14.99
CA GLY A 287 6.40 -0.06 -14.42
C GLY A 287 6.35 0.83 -13.17
N VAL A 288 7.47 1.02 -12.48
CA VAL A 288 7.52 1.67 -11.16
C VAL A 288 6.55 1.01 -10.18
N PRO A 289 6.87 -0.21 -9.67
CA PRO A 289 6.03 -0.91 -8.70
C PRO A 289 6.00 -0.14 -7.37
N ILE A 290 4.79 0.13 -6.86
CA ILE A 290 4.56 0.87 -5.62
C ILE A 290 3.71 0.03 -4.66
N GLY A 291 2.40 0.26 -4.65
CA GLY A 291 1.46 -0.37 -3.73
C GLY A 291 1.43 -1.89 -3.85
N ILE A 292 1.31 -2.57 -2.71
CA ILE A 292 1.16 -4.03 -2.64
C ILE A 292 -0.05 -4.34 -1.78
N VAL A 293 -0.94 -5.20 -2.27
CA VAL A 293 -1.96 -5.86 -1.46
C VAL A 293 -1.89 -7.37 -1.67
N ILE A 294 -2.04 -8.13 -0.59
CA ILE A 294 -2.10 -9.59 -0.62
C ILE A 294 -3.53 -9.99 -0.29
N GLU A 295 -4.13 -10.88 -1.08
CA GLU A 295 -5.45 -11.40 -0.76
C GLU A 295 -5.44 -12.18 0.57
N PRO A 296 -6.57 -12.26 1.29
CA PRO A 296 -6.61 -12.92 2.61
C PRO A 296 -6.15 -14.38 2.60
N GLY A 297 -6.40 -15.10 1.49
CA GLY A 297 -5.94 -16.47 1.29
C GLY A 297 -4.43 -16.63 1.12
N GLY A 298 -3.69 -15.55 0.92
CA GLY A 298 -2.24 -15.57 0.78
C GLY A 298 -1.72 -16.23 -0.51
N ARG A 299 -2.57 -16.50 -1.50
CA ARG A 299 -2.16 -17.12 -2.77
C ARG A 299 -1.69 -16.12 -3.80
N ARG A 300 -2.29 -14.93 -3.80
CA ARG A 300 -1.98 -13.88 -4.77
C ARG A 300 -1.61 -12.58 -4.08
N ALA A 301 -0.68 -11.88 -4.69
CA ALA A 301 -0.41 -10.48 -4.41
C ALA A 301 -0.67 -9.65 -5.66
N TYR A 302 -1.09 -8.42 -5.47
CA TYR A 302 -1.32 -7.44 -6.52
C TYR A 302 -0.38 -6.27 -6.28
N VAL A 303 0.33 -5.85 -7.32
CA VAL A 303 1.32 -4.78 -7.25
C VAL A 303 0.96 -3.69 -8.24
N ALA A 304 0.78 -2.48 -7.75
CA ALA A 304 0.49 -1.31 -8.57
C ALA A 304 1.74 -0.86 -9.33
N ASN A 305 1.65 -0.71 -10.64
CA ASN A 305 2.73 -0.18 -11.49
C ASN A 305 2.34 1.20 -12.00
N ALA A 306 2.82 2.23 -11.29
CA ALA A 306 2.38 3.62 -11.49
C ALA A 306 2.61 4.15 -12.91
N ASN A 307 3.68 3.73 -13.57
CA ASN A 307 4.01 4.17 -14.93
C ASN A 307 3.33 3.38 -16.05
N ALA A 308 2.72 2.23 -15.72
CA ALA A 308 2.15 1.31 -16.71
C ALA A 308 0.62 1.24 -16.66
N ASP A 309 -0.02 1.92 -15.68
CA ASP A 309 -1.47 1.92 -15.48
C ASP A 309 -2.04 0.49 -15.33
N VAL A 310 -1.30 -0.41 -14.68
CA VAL A 310 -1.70 -1.80 -14.46
C VAL A 310 -1.34 -2.29 -13.05
N LEU A 311 -2.09 -3.31 -12.59
CA LEU A 311 -1.63 -4.19 -11.53
C LEU A 311 -0.92 -5.39 -12.14
N THR A 312 0.23 -5.78 -11.57
CA THR A 312 0.80 -7.10 -11.78
C THR A 312 0.23 -8.06 -10.76
N VAL A 313 -0.33 -9.18 -11.24
CA VAL A 313 -0.83 -10.27 -10.38
C VAL A 313 0.30 -11.27 -10.18
N ILE A 314 0.66 -11.53 -8.93
CA ILE A 314 1.71 -12.46 -8.54
C ILE A 314 1.10 -13.70 -7.92
N ASP A 315 1.41 -14.88 -8.43
CA ASP A 315 1.17 -16.16 -7.75
C ASP A 315 2.30 -16.35 -6.74
N LEU A 316 1.94 -16.37 -5.46
CA LEU A 316 2.92 -16.45 -4.37
C LEU A 316 3.50 -17.86 -4.17
N GLU A 317 2.77 -18.90 -4.55
CA GLU A 317 3.25 -20.29 -4.51
C GLU A 317 4.26 -20.53 -5.64
N GLN A 318 3.90 -20.15 -6.86
CA GLN A 318 4.77 -20.27 -8.04
C GLN A 318 5.88 -19.21 -8.06
N ARG A 319 5.73 -18.12 -7.29
CA ARG A 319 6.65 -16.99 -7.24
C ARG A 319 6.88 -16.37 -8.62
N ALA A 320 5.81 -16.20 -9.34
CA ALA A 320 5.81 -15.76 -10.73
C ALA A 320 4.64 -14.82 -11.02
N ILE A 321 4.76 -14.07 -12.12
CA ILE A 321 3.66 -13.26 -12.64
C ILE A 321 2.59 -14.18 -13.20
N ALA A 322 1.36 -14.07 -12.68
CA ALA A 322 0.18 -14.81 -13.14
C ALA A 322 -0.63 -14.02 -14.17
N GLY A 323 -0.49 -12.70 -14.25
CA GLY A 323 -1.21 -11.87 -15.19
C GLY A 323 -1.15 -10.39 -14.86
N TYR A 324 -1.96 -9.61 -15.57
CA TYR A 324 -2.07 -8.17 -15.43
C TYR A 324 -3.52 -7.73 -15.42
N ILE A 325 -3.84 -6.67 -14.68
CA ILE A 325 -5.15 -6.05 -14.62
C ILE A 325 -5.00 -4.56 -14.95
N SER A 326 -5.74 -4.06 -15.93
CA SER A 326 -5.74 -2.63 -16.28
C SER A 326 -6.38 -1.80 -15.18
N THR A 327 -5.83 -0.61 -14.92
CA THR A 327 -6.31 0.34 -13.91
C THR A 327 -6.61 1.70 -14.52
N GLY A 328 -6.95 2.69 -13.70
CA GLY A 328 -6.85 4.09 -14.07
C GLY A 328 -5.40 4.56 -14.07
N ARG A 329 -5.22 5.87 -14.28
CA ARG A 329 -3.88 6.48 -14.43
C ARG A 329 -3.13 6.55 -13.10
N GLU A 330 -1.87 6.10 -13.13
CA GLU A 330 -0.94 6.13 -12.01
C GLU A 330 -1.51 5.40 -10.78
N PRO A 331 -1.69 4.04 -10.85
CA PRO A 331 -2.14 3.28 -9.69
C PRO A 331 -1.10 3.34 -8.57
N ASP A 332 -1.57 3.52 -7.31
CA ASP A 332 -0.71 3.70 -6.14
C ASP A 332 -1.20 2.81 -4.98
N GLY A 333 -1.91 3.34 -4.00
CA GLY A 333 -2.42 2.59 -2.86
C GLY A 333 -3.46 1.52 -3.25
N LEU A 334 -3.36 0.37 -2.61
CA LEU A 334 -4.21 -0.80 -2.86
C LEU A 334 -4.88 -1.27 -1.57
N GLY A 335 -6.15 -1.66 -1.68
CA GLY A 335 -6.90 -2.30 -0.60
C GLY A 335 -7.63 -3.54 -1.08
N TRP A 336 -7.91 -4.45 -0.15
CA TRP A 336 -8.76 -5.61 -0.37
C TRP A 336 -10.06 -5.44 0.42
N ALA A 337 -11.18 -5.44 -0.25
CA ALA A 337 -12.50 -5.43 0.37
C ALA A 337 -13.08 -6.85 0.30
N PRO A 338 -13.16 -7.60 1.42
CA PRO A 338 -13.79 -8.90 1.43
C PRO A 338 -15.26 -8.78 1.03
N ALA A 339 -15.78 -9.81 0.35
CA ALA A 339 -17.21 -9.88 0.11
C ALA A 339 -17.96 -9.91 1.46
N PRO A 340 -19.13 -9.28 1.55
CA PRO A 340 -19.93 -9.41 2.76
C PRO A 340 -20.23 -10.89 3.04
N PRO A 341 -20.31 -11.30 4.30
CA PRO A 341 -20.70 -12.67 4.64
C PRO A 341 -22.07 -12.97 4.05
N PRO A 342 -22.30 -14.22 3.61
CA PRO A 342 -23.55 -14.64 2.98
C PRO A 342 -24.77 -14.51 3.90
#